data_99d2e30ebce71f7724424ab2f24bfa8a
#
_entry.id   99d2e30ebce71f7724424ab2f24bfa8a
#
_cell.length_a   1.000
_cell.length_b   1.000
_cell.length_c   1.000
_cell.angle_alpha   90.00
_cell.angle_beta   90.00
_cell.angle_gamma   90.00
#
_symmetry.space_group_name_H-M   'P 1'
#
loop_
_entity.id
_entity.type
_entity.pdbx_description
1 polymer ?
#
loop_
_entity_poly.entity_id
_entity_poly.type
_entity_poly.pdbx_seq_one_letter_code
_entity_poly.pdbx_strand_id
1 'polypeptide(L)'
;MRLYPKMILVIACTFFAVMVVLLFSFEYTIMDSFSSLEKKYVDQDILRAEHAIEQEIDRIQQIGTDWAEWDTTYDFLVTHDPAYISSNLALSTFEALKIRFFIVQDLNGSIIVGRGISDDAPELTGIPPDLGALINKSRTETKRAGLIGWNNTAWLIAQNPILTTHQEGPSRGTLTILNPLDQQMCADISDLLLQNVTARILTQEEKISQNLPVLHAAVTRDSIQAVSVLPDIFGFPFLLLKVEGVRDLYMSGLYTRDYLFFSLLLLVICFMGVAITLINLIVIAPLGELNTELEKVGKSGLLSGRIKTGRDDEIGDLSRSINLMLDQIEQAV
;
A
#
# COMPACT_ATOMS: atom_id res chain seq x y z
N MET A 1 -36.56 45.25 0.26
CA MET A 1 -35.25 44.89 0.88
C MET A 1 -34.25 45.98 0.51
N ARG A 2 -33.52 46.55 1.47
CA ARG A 2 -32.46 47.54 1.20
C ARG A 2 -31.35 46.91 0.35
N LEU A 3 -30.63 47.69 -0.43
CA LEU A 3 -29.59 47.21 -1.40
C LEU A 3 -28.48 46.36 -0.69
N TYR A 4 -28.09 46.84 0.51
CA TYR A 4 -27.04 46.27 1.34
C TYR A 4 -27.20 44.74 1.62
N PRO A 5 -28.33 44.23 2.16
CA PRO A 5 -28.49 42.83 2.42
C PRO A 5 -28.53 41.97 1.16
N LYS A 6 -28.96 42.49 0.03
CA LYS A 6 -28.91 41.77 -1.27
C LYS A 6 -27.49 41.58 -1.77
N MET A 7 -26.63 42.56 -1.64
CA MET A 7 -25.21 42.49 -2.04
C MET A 7 -24.46 41.49 -1.16
N ILE A 8 -24.66 41.54 0.15
CA ILE A 8 -24.04 40.56 1.07
C ILE A 8 -24.46 39.13 0.70
N LEU A 9 -25.74 38.89 0.42
CA LEU A 9 -26.26 37.59 0.05
C LEU A 9 -25.58 37.08 -1.24
N VAL A 10 -25.46 37.92 -2.27
CA VAL A 10 -24.81 37.51 -3.55
C VAL A 10 -23.36 37.18 -3.32
N ILE A 11 -22.62 38.00 -2.56
CA ILE A 11 -21.20 37.70 -2.24
C ILE A 11 -21.08 36.41 -1.46
N ALA A 12 -21.89 36.20 -0.43
CA ALA A 12 -21.87 34.98 0.35
C ALA A 12 -22.19 33.71 -0.50
N CYS A 13 -23.18 33.80 -1.39
CA CYS A 13 -23.53 32.72 -2.30
C CYS A 13 -22.40 32.42 -3.31
N THR A 14 -21.74 33.42 -3.87
CA THR A 14 -20.62 33.20 -4.81
C THR A 14 -19.42 32.56 -4.12
N PHE A 15 -19.01 33.03 -2.95
CA PHE A 15 -17.93 32.41 -2.19
C PHE A 15 -18.27 30.99 -1.74
N PHE A 16 -19.51 30.75 -1.31
CA PHE A 16 -19.96 29.42 -0.97
C PHE A 16 -19.94 28.45 -2.16
N ALA A 17 -20.40 28.90 -3.33
CA ALA A 17 -20.35 28.09 -4.55
C ALA A 17 -18.89 27.74 -4.95
N VAL A 18 -17.98 28.71 -4.90
CA VAL A 18 -16.55 28.43 -5.17
C VAL A 18 -15.96 27.46 -4.16
N MET A 19 -16.27 27.61 -2.87
CA MET A 19 -15.83 26.66 -1.83
C MET A 19 -16.31 25.24 -2.11
N VAL A 20 -17.59 25.07 -2.45
CA VAL A 20 -18.17 23.75 -2.77
C VAL A 20 -17.46 23.13 -3.98
N VAL A 21 -17.21 23.90 -5.04
CA VAL A 21 -16.50 23.40 -6.24
C VAL A 21 -15.08 22.96 -5.90
N LEU A 22 -14.35 23.75 -5.11
CA LEU A 22 -12.98 23.40 -4.70
C LEU A 22 -12.94 22.14 -3.82
N LEU A 23 -13.85 22.02 -2.88
CA LEU A 23 -13.94 20.82 -2.01
C LEU A 23 -14.27 19.57 -2.84
N PHE A 24 -15.23 19.66 -3.75
CA PHE A 24 -15.59 18.54 -4.61
C PHE A 24 -14.45 18.14 -5.53
N SER A 25 -13.76 19.12 -6.12
CA SER A 25 -12.57 18.86 -6.95
C SER A 25 -11.44 18.20 -6.16
N PHE A 26 -11.24 18.63 -4.92
CA PHE A 26 -10.24 18.02 -4.03
C PHE A 26 -10.58 16.56 -3.71
N GLU A 27 -11.81 16.28 -3.29
CA GLU A 27 -12.24 14.93 -2.93
C GLU A 27 -12.11 13.96 -4.10
N TYR A 28 -12.59 14.38 -5.27
CA TYR A 28 -12.55 13.52 -6.47
C TYR A 28 -11.12 13.26 -6.98
N THR A 29 -10.24 14.25 -6.94
CA THR A 29 -8.90 14.11 -7.56
C THR A 29 -7.86 13.56 -6.59
N ILE A 30 -7.87 14.03 -5.35
CA ILE A 30 -6.78 13.75 -4.41
C ILE A 30 -7.03 12.48 -3.62
N MET A 31 -8.24 12.26 -3.14
CA MET A 31 -8.56 11.03 -2.38
C MET A 31 -8.45 9.77 -3.25
N ASP A 32 -8.84 9.85 -4.52
CA ASP A 32 -8.66 8.76 -5.48
C ASP A 32 -7.17 8.46 -5.73
N SER A 33 -6.34 9.51 -5.79
CA SER A 33 -4.89 9.38 -5.92
C SER A 33 -4.25 8.69 -4.70
N PHE A 34 -4.66 9.03 -3.48
CA PHE A 34 -4.18 8.35 -2.26
C PHE A 34 -4.56 6.87 -2.23
N SER A 35 -5.82 6.56 -2.56
CA SER A 35 -6.28 5.17 -2.64
C SER A 35 -5.54 4.36 -3.71
N SER A 36 -5.25 4.97 -4.85
CA SER A 36 -4.51 4.35 -5.94
C SER A 36 -3.04 4.09 -5.57
N LEU A 37 -2.40 5.05 -4.90
CA LEU A 37 -1.04 4.88 -4.38
C LEU A 37 -0.97 3.77 -3.33
N GLU A 38 -1.92 3.71 -2.41
CA GLU A 38 -2.00 2.70 -1.38
C GLU A 38 -2.11 1.28 -1.97
N LYS A 39 -2.96 1.10 -2.98
CA LYS A 39 -3.05 -0.15 -3.74
C LYS A 39 -1.72 -0.52 -4.38
N LYS A 40 -1.05 0.42 -5.01
CA LYS A 40 0.25 0.19 -5.65
C LYS A 40 1.32 -0.25 -4.64
N TYR A 41 1.33 0.34 -3.44
CA TYR A 41 2.29 -0.05 -2.39
C TYR A 41 2.04 -1.49 -1.90
N VAL A 42 0.79 -1.85 -1.60
CA VAL A 42 0.50 -3.20 -1.14
C VAL A 42 0.72 -4.26 -2.24
N ASP A 43 0.50 -3.91 -3.52
CA ASP A 43 0.86 -4.76 -4.66
C ASP A 43 2.38 -4.95 -4.79
N GLN A 44 3.18 -3.94 -4.43
CA GLN A 44 4.63 -4.08 -4.35
C GLN A 44 5.06 -4.92 -3.14
N ASP A 45 4.40 -4.79 -2.02
CA ASP A 45 4.74 -5.54 -0.81
C ASP A 45 4.43 -7.03 -0.96
N ILE A 46 3.36 -7.42 -1.66
CA ILE A 46 3.10 -8.83 -1.95
C ILE A 46 4.20 -9.42 -2.86
N LEU A 47 4.65 -8.69 -3.87
CA LEU A 47 5.76 -9.12 -4.73
C LEU A 47 7.08 -9.25 -3.94
N ARG A 48 7.34 -8.36 -2.99
CA ARG A 48 8.50 -8.47 -2.09
C ARG A 48 8.41 -9.70 -1.18
N ALA A 49 7.20 -10.01 -0.68
CA ALA A 49 6.97 -11.22 0.11
C ALA A 49 7.19 -12.50 -0.72
N GLU A 50 6.74 -12.52 -1.97
CA GLU A 50 7.04 -13.61 -2.92
C GLU A 50 8.54 -13.78 -3.12
N HIS A 51 9.24 -12.69 -3.45
CA HIS A 51 10.70 -12.72 -3.61
C HIS A 51 11.45 -13.17 -2.36
N ALA A 52 10.97 -12.83 -1.15
CA ALA A 52 11.58 -13.30 0.08
C ALA A 52 11.46 -14.83 0.23
N ILE A 53 10.32 -15.41 -0.16
CA ILE A 53 10.14 -16.87 -0.19
C ILE A 53 11.03 -17.50 -1.27
N GLU A 54 11.09 -16.92 -2.48
CA GLU A 54 11.98 -17.38 -3.56
C GLU A 54 13.44 -17.36 -3.14
N GLN A 55 13.90 -16.30 -2.47
CA GLN A 55 15.27 -16.22 -1.94
C GLN A 55 15.59 -17.32 -0.92
N GLU A 56 14.63 -17.70 -0.07
CA GLU A 56 14.81 -18.83 0.84
C GLU A 56 14.84 -20.16 0.09
N ILE A 57 14.03 -20.35 -0.94
CA ILE A 57 14.10 -21.52 -1.82
C ILE A 57 15.46 -21.58 -2.52
N ASP A 58 15.95 -20.48 -3.06
CA ASP A 58 17.26 -20.42 -3.69
C ASP A 58 18.39 -20.69 -2.71
N ARG A 59 18.29 -20.20 -1.47
CA ARG A 59 19.26 -20.46 -0.41
C ARG A 59 19.39 -21.95 -0.10
N ILE A 60 18.27 -22.63 0.13
CA ILE A 60 18.32 -24.10 0.40
C ILE A 60 18.73 -24.89 -0.84
N GLN A 61 18.43 -24.38 -2.05
CA GLN A 61 18.88 -24.99 -3.30
C GLN A 61 20.41 -24.87 -3.46
N GLN A 62 21.01 -23.72 -3.13
CA GLN A 62 22.45 -23.54 -3.13
C GLN A 62 23.14 -24.48 -2.14
N ILE A 63 22.66 -24.52 -0.89
CA ILE A 63 23.17 -25.45 0.13
C ILE A 63 23.07 -26.89 -0.39
N GLY A 64 21.91 -27.28 -0.93
CA GLY A 64 21.68 -28.60 -1.48
C GLY A 64 22.63 -28.93 -2.65
N THR A 65 22.93 -27.95 -3.50
CA THR A 65 23.89 -28.10 -4.61
C THR A 65 25.31 -28.31 -4.08
N ASP A 66 25.77 -27.48 -3.16
CA ASP A 66 27.13 -27.56 -2.61
C ASP A 66 27.37 -28.94 -1.96
N TRP A 67 26.39 -29.45 -1.21
CA TRP A 67 26.51 -30.73 -0.55
C TRP A 67 26.31 -31.92 -1.48
N ALA A 68 25.48 -31.81 -2.52
CA ALA A 68 25.24 -32.84 -3.50
C ALA A 68 26.42 -33.04 -4.48
N GLU A 69 27.16 -31.96 -4.77
CA GLU A 69 28.31 -31.93 -5.65
C GLU A 69 29.63 -32.05 -4.88
N TRP A 70 29.65 -32.75 -3.78
CA TRP A 70 30.82 -32.99 -2.92
C TRP A 70 31.27 -34.41 -3.02
N ASP A 71 32.55 -34.65 -3.36
CA ASP A 71 33.12 -36.02 -3.54
C ASP A 71 32.89 -36.91 -2.32
N THR A 72 32.98 -36.35 -1.10
CA THR A 72 32.69 -37.11 0.13
C THR A 72 31.24 -37.56 0.22
N THR A 73 30.27 -36.77 -0.25
CA THR A 73 28.84 -37.14 -0.34
C THR A 73 28.62 -38.21 -1.42
N TYR A 74 29.29 -38.03 -2.57
CA TYR A 74 29.27 -38.99 -3.68
C TYR A 74 29.81 -40.37 -3.28
N ASP A 75 30.93 -40.44 -2.54
CA ASP A 75 31.55 -41.67 -2.07
C ASP A 75 30.77 -42.27 -0.89
N PHE A 76 30.14 -41.48 -0.07
CA PHE A 76 29.29 -41.94 1.02
C PHE A 76 28.15 -42.85 0.54
N LEU A 77 27.59 -42.64 -0.64
CA LEU A 77 26.54 -43.49 -1.22
C LEU A 77 27.02 -44.93 -1.55
N VAL A 78 28.34 -45.13 -1.67
CA VAL A 78 28.94 -46.44 -1.91
C VAL A 78 29.51 -47.05 -0.63
N THR A 79 30.17 -46.20 0.18
CA THR A 79 30.89 -46.68 1.38
C THR A 79 30.00 -46.84 2.61
N HIS A 80 28.92 -46.05 2.68
CA HIS A 80 28.05 -45.89 3.85
C HIS A 80 28.83 -45.62 5.15
N ASP A 81 29.97 -44.90 5.04
CA ASP A 81 30.86 -44.65 6.17
C ASP A 81 30.16 -43.85 7.29
N PRO A 82 30.02 -44.41 8.52
CA PRO A 82 29.43 -43.69 9.64
C PRO A 82 30.19 -42.43 10.01
N ALA A 83 31.47 -42.29 9.68
CA ALA A 83 32.25 -41.10 9.92
C ALA A 83 31.73 -39.87 9.14
N TYR A 84 31.18 -40.07 7.94
CA TYR A 84 30.53 -39.00 7.18
C TYR A 84 29.37 -38.40 7.98
N ILE A 85 28.51 -39.25 8.55
CA ILE A 85 27.35 -38.81 9.31
C ILE A 85 27.76 -38.04 10.57
N SER A 86 28.71 -38.60 11.34
CA SER A 86 29.13 -37.96 12.60
C SER A 86 29.87 -36.64 12.41
N SER A 87 30.64 -36.51 11.35
CA SER A 87 31.42 -35.30 11.06
C SER A 87 30.60 -34.21 10.39
N ASN A 88 29.63 -34.55 9.54
CA ASN A 88 28.96 -33.61 8.66
C ASN A 88 27.52 -33.30 9.08
N LEU A 89 26.82 -34.27 9.65
CA LEU A 89 25.39 -34.17 10.00
C LEU A 89 25.18 -34.06 11.52
N ALA A 90 26.00 -33.25 12.19
CA ALA A 90 25.85 -32.90 13.59
C ALA A 90 24.74 -31.83 13.76
N LEU A 91 24.17 -31.71 14.96
CA LEU A 91 23.15 -30.69 15.27
C LEU A 91 23.60 -29.28 14.90
N SER A 92 24.87 -28.94 15.23
CA SER A 92 25.45 -27.64 14.90
C SER A 92 25.48 -27.31 13.41
N THR A 93 25.54 -28.32 12.54
CA THR A 93 25.47 -28.14 11.09
C THR A 93 24.08 -27.69 10.66
N PHE A 94 23.03 -28.33 11.21
CA PHE A 94 21.65 -27.95 10.92
C PHE A 94 21.31 -26.55 11.40
N GLU A 95 21.78 -26.20 12.61
CA GLU A 95 21.62 -24.86 13.17
C GLU A 95 22.37 -23.78 12.34
N ALA A 96 23.62 -24.05 11.95
CA ALA A 96 24.42 -23.14 11.14
C ALA A 96 23.85 -22.92 9.74
N LEU A 97 23.36 -23.99 9.11
CA LEU A 97 22.75 -23.95 7.77
C LEU A 97 21.27 -23.51 7.82
N LYS A 98 20.66 -23.47 9.01
CA LYS A 98 19.23 -23.18 9.20
C LYS A 98 18.36 -24.09 8.33
N ILE A 99 18.60 -25.40 8.38
CA ILE A 99 17.82 -26.41 7.67
C ILE A 99 17.11 -27.34 8.65
N ARG A 100 15.92 -27.83 8.27
CA ARG A 100 15.13 -28.70 9.14
C ARG A 100 15.38 -30.17 8.87
N PHE A 101 15.39 -30.60 7.60
CA PHE A 101 15.66 -31.96 7.18
C PHE A 101 16.75 -32.04 6.11
N PHE A 102 17.59 -33.07 6.24
CA PHE A 102 18.63 -33.43 5.27
C PHE A 102 18.51 -34.92 4.96
N ILE A 103 18.27 -35.29 3.71
CA ILE A 103 17.92 -36.61 3.30
C ILE A 103 18.73 -37.01 2.07
N VAL A 104 19.43 -38.13 2.15
CA VAL A 104 20.17 -38.73 1.03
C VAL A 104 19.48 -40.03 0.64
N GLN A 105 19.14 -40.16 -0.63
CA GLN A 105 18.53 -41.36 -1.22
C GLN A 105 19.42 -41.94 -2.30
N ASP A 106 19.41 -43.26 -2.45
CA ASP A 106 20.04 -43.96 -3.56
C ASP A 106 19.21 -43.79 -4.88
N LEU A 107 19.68 -44.41 -5.95
CA LEU A 107 18.98 -44.43 -7.24
C LEU A 107 17.61 -45.16 -7.20
N ASN A 108 17.41 -46.05 -6.24
CA ASN A 108 16.14 -46.78 -6.07
C ASN A 108 15.14 -45.99 -5.22
N GLY A 109 15.57 -44.88 -4.62
CA GLY A 109 14.77 -44.09 -3.70
C GLY A 109 14.83 -44.53 -2.25
N SER A 110 15.73 -45.51 -1.92
CA SER A 110 15.95 -45.92 -0.54
C SER A 110 16.68 -44.81 0.21
N ILE A 111 16.19 -44.44 1.40
CA ILE A 111 16.85 -43.45 2.25
C ILE A 111 18.08 -44.09 2.89
N ILE A 112 19.27 -43.62 2.48
CA ILE A 112 20.55 -44.08 3.04
C ILE A 112 20.83 -43.38 4.37
N VAL A 113 20.59 -42.07 4.41
CA VAL A 113 20.61 -41.28 5.63
C VAL A 113 19.52 -40.22 5.58
N GLY A 114 18.84 -40.03 6.68
CA GLY A 114 17.84 -38.99 6.86
C GLY A 114 17.90 -38.49 8.29
N ARG A 115 18.14 -37.20 8.44
CA ARG A 115 18.18 -36.53 9.74
C ARG A 115 17.37 -35.25 9.71
N GLY A 116 16.80 -34.91 10.86
CA GLY A 116 16.08 -33.65 11.06
C GLY A 116 16.25 -33.14 12.47
N ILE A 117 15.84 -31.91 12.70
CA ILE A 117 15.72 -31.34 14.03
C ILE A 117 14.28 -31.47 14.51
N SER A 118 14.11 -31.94 15.76
CA SER A 118 12.80 -32.00 16.42
C SER A 118 12.22 -30.62 16.65
N ASP A 119 10.88 -30.51 16.62
CA ASP A 119 10.18 -29.25 16.97
C ASP A 119 10.15 -29.05 18.51
N ASP A 120 10.16 -30.15 19.27
CA ASP A 120 9.99 -30.09 20.73
C ASP A 120 11.31 -29.92 21.51
N ALA A 121 12.44 -30.28 20.90
CA ALA A 121 13.76 -30.17 21.52
C ALA A 121 14.85 -30.03 20.45
N PRO A 122 15.99 -29.34 20.71
CA PRO A 122 17.09 -29.23 19.76
C PRO A 122 17.88 -30.55 19.68
N GLU A 123 17.21 -31.60 19.22
CA GLU A 123 17.77 -32.93 19.05
C GLU A 123 17.62 -33.42 17.62
N LEU A 124 18.62 -34.21 17.15
CA LEU A 124 18.54 -34.83 15.84
C LEU A 124 17.59 -36.06 15.89
N THR A 125 16.64 -36.07 14.98
CA THR A 125 15.66 -37.10 14.79
C THR A 125 15.82 -37.80 13.44
N GLY A 126 15.22 -38.99 13.31
CA GLY A 126 15.04 -39.64 12.00
C GLY A 126 13.96 -38.95 11.18
N ILE A 127 13.82 -39.40 9.93
CA ILE A 127 12.80 -38.94 9.03
C ILE A 127 11.48 -39.63 9.27
N PRO A 128 10.36 -38.89 9.44
CA PRO A 128 9.03 -39.52 9.48
C PRO A 128 8.72 -40.34 8.22
N PRO A 129 8.13 -41.55 8.35
CA PRO A 129 7.90 -42.44 7.22
C PRO A 129 7.03 -41.83 6.11
N ASP A 130 6.04 -41.05 6.49
CA ASP A 130 5.15 -40.36 5.57
C ASP A 130 5.87 -39.22 4.79
N LEU A 131 6.80 -38.50 5.42
CA LEU A 131 7.69 -37.59 4.74
C LEU A 131 8.61 -38.32 3.76
N GLY A 132 9.19 -39.44 4.16
CA GLY A 132 10.01 -40.28 3.28
C GLY A 132 9.24 -40.74 2.03
N ALA A 133 7.97 -41.18 2.19
CA ALA A 133 7.11 -41.52 1.06
C ALA A 133 6.80 -40.36 0.13
N LEU A 134 6.57 -39.20 0.68
CA LEU A 134 6.34 -37.93 -0.09
C LEU A 134 7.56 -37.56 -0.93
N ILE A 135 8.76 -37.61 -0.33
CA ILE A 135 10.01 -37.30 -1.01
C ILE A 135 10.29 -38.29 -2.13
N ASN A 136 10.02 -39.56 -1.91
CA ASN A 136 10.14 -40.59 -2.95
C ASN A 136 9.22 -40.28 -4.15
N LYS A 137 7.99 -39.86 -3.91
CA LYS A 137 7.04 -39.51 -4.95
C LYS A 137 7.45 -38.25 -5.72
N SER A 138 8.10 -37.29 -5.06
CA SER A 138 8.56 -36.03 -5.65
C SER A 138 9.96 -36.11 -6.26
N ARG A 139 10.66 -37.24 -6.13
CA ARG A 139 12.05 -37.42 -6.58
C ARG A 139 12.24 -37.04 -8.04
N THR A 140 13.37 -36.43 -8.32
CA THR A 140 13.77 -36.02 -9.65
C THR A 140 15.25 -36.36 -9.89
N GLU A 141 15.64 -36.57 -11.15
CA GLU A 141 17.03 -36.72 -11.57
C GLU A 141 17.70 -35.38 -11.92
N THR A 142 16.92 -34.30 -11.89
CA THR A 142 17.41 -32.94 -12.16
C THR A 142 17.28 -32.09 -10.90
N LYS A 143 18.05 -31.01 -10.85
CA LYS A 143 17.90 -29.99 -9.79
C LYS A 143 16.49 -29.41 -9.82
N ARG A 144 15.84 -29.41 -8.65
CA ARG A 144 14.49 -28.84 -8.48
C ARG A 144 14.36 -28.22 -7.09
N ALA A 145 13.77 -27.03 -7.02
CA ALA A 145 13.39 -26.42 -5.76
C ALA A 145 12.01 -25.78 -5.86
N GLY A 146 11.36 -25.58 -4.74
CA GLY A 146 10.03 -24.97 -4.68
C GLY A 146 9.29 -25.28 -3.39
N LEU A 147 7.97 -25.26 -3.46
CA LEU A 147 7.07 -25.52 -2.33
C LEU A 147 6.47 -26.92 -2.41
N ILE A 148 6.28 -27.56 -1.25
CA ILE A 148 5.57 -28.83 -1.13
C ILE A 148 4.74 -28.85 0.16
N GLY A 149 3.62 -29.58 0.16
CA GLY A 149 2.77 -29.72 1.33
C GLY A 149 3.08 -31.01 2.11
N TRP A 150 3.34 -30.88 3.40
CA TRP A 150 3.43 -32.03 4.32
C TRP A 150 2.87 -31.63 5.69
N ASN A 151 2.09 -32.54 6.28
CA ASN A 151 1.46 -32.38 7.61
C ASN A 151 0.73 -31.02 7.79
N ASN A 152 -0.07 -30.64 6.78
CA ASN A 152 -0.81 -29.38 6.73
C ASN A 152 0.06 -28.10 6.82
N THR A 153 1.36 -28.24 6.62
CA THR A 153 2.33 -27.15 6.58
C THR A 153 2.94 -27.07 5.18
N ALA A 154 3.21 -25.86 4.72
CA ALA A 154 3.98 -25.63 3.50
C ALA A 154 5.47 -25.76 3.82
N TRP A 155 6.20 -26.46 2.97
CA TRP A 155 7.63 -26.67 3.11
C TRP A 155 8.35 -26.18 1.87
N LEU A 156 9.48 -25.54 2.08
CA LEU A 156 10.48 -25.30 1.06
C LEU A 156 11.26 -26.59 0.86
N ILE A 157 11.42 -27.03 -0.38
CA ILE A 157 12.15 -28.24 -0.74
C ILE A 157 13.18 -27.94 -1.81
N ALA A 158 14.38 -28.49 -1.66
CA ALA A 158 15.42 -28.51 -2.68
C ALA A 158 15.91 -29.93 -2.90
N GLN A 159 15.91 -30.38 -4.14
CA GLN A 159 16.34 -31.72 -4.57
C GLN A 159 17.47 -31.60 -5.58
N ASN A 160 18.58 -32.28 -5.32
CA ASN A 160 19.78 -32.23 -6.14
C ASN A 160 20.28 -33.62 -6.44
N PRO A 161 20.64 -33.96 -7.70
CA PRO A 161 21.36 -35.20 -8.01
C PRO A 161 22.76 -35.15 -7.38
N ILE A 162 23.16 -36.26 -6.77
CA ILE A 162 24.49 -36.40 -6.15
C ILE A 162 25.50 -36.74 -7.21
N LEU A 163 26.45 -35.82 -7.43
CA LEU A 163 27.51 -35.86 -8.43
C LEU A 163 28.88 -35.66 -7.77
N THR A 164 29.96 -35.86 -8.54
CA THR A 164 31.29 -35.44 -8.10
C THR A 164 31.45 -33.93 -8.07
N THR A 165 32.47 -33.42 -7.40
CA THR A 165 32.78 -31.98 -7.31
C THR A 165 32.95 -31.33 -8.69
N HIS A 166 33.37 -32.09 -9.70
CA HIS A 166 33.46 -31.61 -11.08
C HIS A 166 32.22 -31.85 -11.92
N GLN A 167 31.11 -32.31 -11.27
CA GLN A 167 29.84 -32.65 -11.93
C GLN A 167 30.02 -33.76 -13.01
N GLU A 168 30.99 -34.59 -12.84
CA GLU A 168 31.30 -35.71 -13.73
C GLU A 168 30.69 -37.02 -13.23
N GLY A 169 30.41 -37.95 -14.15
CA GLY A 169 29.88 -39.27 -13.86
C GLY A 169 28.37 -39.33 -13.73
N PRO A 170 27.79 -40.54 -13.62
CA PRO A 170 26.37 -40.68 -13.40
C PRO A 170 26.02 -40.28 -11.96
N SER A 171 24.83 -39.73 -11.76
CA SER A 171 24.31 -39.48 -10.41
C SER A 171 24.24 -40.81 -9.64
N ARG A 172 24.64 -40.81 -8.38
CA ARG A 172 24.53 -41.98 -7.45
C ARG A 172 23.28 -41.94 -6.59
N GLY A 173 22.54 -40.81 -6.60
CA GLY A 173 21.34 -40.64 -5.77
C GLY A 173 20.86 -39.19 -5.77
N THR A 174 20.00 -38.89 -4.80
CA THR A 174 19.41 -37.56 -4.66
C THR A 174 19.60 -37.07 -3.24
N LEU A 175 20.05 -35.83 -3.08
CA LEU A 175 20.05 -35.08 -1.85
C LEU A 175 18.81 -34.21 -1.80
N THR A 176 18.07 -34.28 -0.70
CA THR A 176 16.89 -33.43 -0.46
C THR A 176 17.07 -32.65 0.83
N ILE A 177 16.85 -31.33 0.77
CA ILE A 177 16.80 -30.44 1.92
C ILE A 177 15.38 -29.90 2.04
N LEU A 178 14.87 -29.80 3.28
CA LEU A 178 13.58 -29.17 3.55
C LEU A 178 13.67 -28.16 4.70
N ASN A 179 12.88 -27.09 4.55
CA ASN A 179 12.64 -26.10 5.59
C ASN A 179 11.14 -25.80 5.68
N PRO A 180 10.55 -25.65 6.88
CA PRO A 180 9.15 -25.28 6.99
C PRO A 180 8.96 -23.81 6.61
N LEU A 181 7.89 -23.52 5.90
CA LEU A 181 7.34 -22.15 5.79
C LEU A 181 6.36 -21.99 6.95
N ASP A 182 6.91 -21.78 8.13
CA ASP A 182 6.20 -21.70 9.40
C ASP A 182 5.87 -20.25 9.80
N GLN A 183 5.29 -20.11 10.98
CA GLN A 183 4.94 -18.79 11.52
C GLN A 183 6.18 -17.90 11.76
N GLN A 184 7.33 -18.50 12.12
CA GLN A 184 8.56 -17.74 12.33
C GLN A 184 9.06 -17.14 11.02
N MET A 185 9.10 -17.92 9.94
CA MET A 185 9.48 -17.39 8.61
C MET A 185 8.53 -16.30 8.12
N CYS A 186 7.21 -16.47 8.33
CA CYS A 186 6.24 -15.41 8.02
C CYS A 186 6.48 -14.16 8.89
N ALA A 187 6.86 -14.30 10.15
CA ALA A 187 7.20 -13.19 11.03
C ALA A 187 8.49 -12.47 10.56
N ASP A 188 9.52 -13.21 10.19
CA ASP A 188 10.78 -12.64 9.66
C ASP A 188 10.52 -11.82 8.38
N ILE A 189 9.66 -12.32 7.49
CA ILE A 189 9.23 -11.59 6.28
C ILE A 189 8.37 -10.37 6.66
N SER A 190 7.49 -10.50 7.66
CA SER A 190 6.66 -9.39 8.15
C SER A 190 7.52 -8.25 8.71
N ASP A 191 8.56 -8.58 9.48
CA ASP A 191 9.51 -7.60 10.03
C ASP A 191 10.32 -6.92 8.92
N LEU A 192 10.71 -7.67 7.89
CA LEU A 192 11.42 -7.11 6.73
C LEU A 192 10.56 -6.11 5.95
N LEU A 193 9.27 -6.40 5.80
CA LEU A 193 8.34 -5.58 5.02
C LEU A 193 7.61 -4.52 5.86
N LEU A 194 7.69 -4.60 7.19
CA LEU A 194 6.89 -3.79 8.13
C LEU A 194 5.38 -3.92 7.88
N GLN A 195 4.95 -5.09 7.39
CA GLN A 195 3.58 -5.43 7.06
C GLN A 195 3.25 -6.82 7.62
N ASN A 196 1.97 -7.08 7.88
CA ASN A 196 1.56 -8.39 8.35
C ASN A 196 1.49 -9.40 7.19
N VAL A 197 2.43 -10.35 7.17
CA VAL A 197 2.50 -11.40 6.15
C VAL A 197 2.00 -12.71 6.74
N THR A 198 1.07 -13.34 6.04
CA THR A 198 0.55 -14.67 6.40
C THR A 198 0.51 -15.58 5.17
N ALA A 199 0.82 -16.85 5.39
CA ALA A 199 0.80 -17.87 4.36
C ALA A 199 -0.03 -19.07 4.83
N ARG A 200 -0.85 -19.63 3.92
CA ARG A 200 -1.60 -20.86 4.18
C ARG A 200 -1.76 -21.71 2.93
N ILE A 201 -1.88 -22.99 3.13
CA ILE A 201 -2.19 -23.92 2.02
C ILE A 201 -3.63 -23.67 1.54
N LEU A 202 -3.83 -23.69 0.23
CA LEU A 202 -5.16 -23.63 -0.38
C LEU A 202 -5.99 -24.86 -0.02
N THR A 203 -7.26 -24.64 0.29
CA THR A 203 -8.22 -25.72 0.48
C THR A 203 -8.52 -26.42 -0.86
N GLN A 204 -9.09 -27.63 -0.81
CA GLN A 204 -9.46 -28.36 -2.03
C GLN A 204 -10.51 -27.62 -2.86
N GLU A 205 -11.44 -26.92 -2.21
CA GLU A 205 -12.47 -26.12 -2.88
C GLU A 205 -11.85 -24.93 -3.62
N GLU A 206 -10.88 -24.26 -2.99
CA GLU A 206 -10.14 -23.13 -3.59
C GLU A 206 -9.30 -23.57 -4.80
N LYS A 207 -8.66 -24.76 -4.73
CA LYS A 207 -7.86 -25.32 -5.84
C LYS A 207 -8.71 -25.64 -7.08
N ILE A 208 -9.98 -26.00 -6.89
CA ILE A 208 -10.91 -26.34 -7.98
C ILE A 208 -11.56 -25.06 -8.55
N SER A 209 -11.69 -24.03 -7.76
CA SER A 209 -12.26 -22.74 -8.18
C SER A 209 -11.31 -22.06 -9.17
N GLN A 210 -11.77 -21.84 -10.41
CA GLN A 210 -11.01 -21.06 -11.40
C GLN A 210 -10.89 -19.57 -11.04
N ASN A 211 -11.55 -19.12 -9.99
CA ASN A 211 -11.48 -17.76 -9.43
C ASN A 211 -10.48 -17.67 -8.27
N LEU A 212 -9.27 -18.18 -8.46
CA LEU A 212 -8.19 -17.89 -7.51
C LEU A 212 -7.89 -16.39 -7.54
N PRO A 213 -7.77 -15.75 -6.37
CA PRO A 213 -7.40 -14.34 -6.31
C PRO A 213 -5.96 -14.19 -6.80
N VAL A 214 -5.82 -13.88 -8.08
CA VAL A 214 -4.53 -13.47 -8.64
C VAL A 214 -4.44 -11.97 -8.42
N LEU A 215 -3.57 -11.56 -7.52
CA LEU A 215 -3.23 -10.16 -7.22
C LEU A 215 -4.47 -9.26 -7.09
N HIS A 216 -5.27 -9.45 -6.04
CA HIS A 216 -6.38 -8.55 -5.73
C HIS A 216 -6.14 -7.83 -4.41
N ALA A 217 -5.96 -6.51 -4.51
CA ALA A 217 -6.02 -5.66 -3.33
C ALA A 217 -7.48 -5.55 -2.86
N ALA A 218 -7.82 -6.25 -1.78
CA ALA A 218 -9.08 -6.05 -1.08
C ALA A 218 -8.92 -4.87 -0.11
N VAL A 219 -9.81 -3.88 -0.23
CA VAL A 219 -9.77 -2.67 0.60
C VAL A 219 -10.92 -2.73 1.59
N THR A 220 -10.59 -2.73 2.88
CA THR A 220 -11.55 -2.51 3.97
C THR A 220 -11.49 -1.06 4.43
N ARG A 221 -12.22 -0.71 5.49
CA ARG A 221 -12.17 0.65 6.04
C ARG A 221 -10.81 0.97 6.66
N ASP A 222 -10.21 0.02 7.37
CA ASP A 222 -9.05 0.24 8.22
C ASP A 222 -7.79 -0.48 7.73
N SER A 223 -7.92 -1.43 6.81
CA SER A 223 -6.81 -2.20 6.24
C SER A 223 -6.91 -2.36 4.73
N ILE A 224 -5.77 -2.58 4.11
CA ILE A 224 -5.63 -2.96 2.71
C ILE A 224 -4.88 -4.29 2.65
N GLN A 225 -5.34 -5.21 1.82
CA GLN A 225 -4.80 -6.56 1.74
C GLN A 225 -4.49 -6.89 0.29
N ALA A 226 -3.31 -7.44 0.03
CA ALA A 226 -3.01 -8.11 -1.23
C ALA A 226 -2.85 -9.61 -0.99
N VAL A 227 -3.29 -10.39 -1.95
CA VAL A 227 -3.15 -11.85 -1.92
C VAL A 227 -2.51 -12.33 -3.22
N SER A 228 -1.67 -13.34 -3.10
CA SER A 228 -1.07 -14.04 -4.24
C SER A 228 -1.10 -15.54 -4.01
N VAL A 229 -1.06 -16.30 -5.10
CA VAL A 229 -1.06 -17.76 -5.07
C VAL A 229 0.23 -18.27 -5.68
N LEU A 230 1.05 -18.90 -4.84
CA LEU A 230 2.29 -19.53 -5.27
C LEU A 230 2.04 -20.99 -5.65
N PRO A 231 2.68 -21.49 -6.73
CA PRO A 231 2.59 -22.87 -7.14
C PRO A 231 3.45 -23.80 -6.27
N ASP A 232 3.09 -25.07 -6.23
CA ASP A 232 3.97 -26.11 -5.72
C ASP A 232 5.06 -26.49 -6.73
N ILE A 233 5.96 -27.43 -6.33
CA ILE A 233 7.05 -27.91 -7.20
C ILE A 233 6.56 -28.63 -8.47
N PHE A 234 5.27 -28.93 -8.58
CA PHE A 234 4.66 -29.54 -9.75
C PHE A 234 3.94 -28.52 -10.64
N GLY A 235 3.90 -27.25 -10.23
CA GLY A 235 3.26 -26.15 -10.96
C GLY A 235 1.77 -25.97 -10.67
N PHE A 236 1.22 -26.66 -9.66
CA PHE A 236 -0.18 -26.50 -9.26
C PHE A 236 -0.34 -25.39 -8.22
N PRO A 237 -1.45 -24.63 -8.27
CA PRO A 237 -1.76 -23.63 -7.23
C PRO A 237 -1.77 -24.28 -5.84
N PHE A 238 -0.97 -23.73 -4.92
CA PHE A 238 -0.70 -24.42 -3.66
C PHE A 238 -0.81 -23.54 -2.42
N LEU A 239 -0.10 -22.42 -2.39
CA LEU A 239 0.03 -21.55 -1.23
C LEU A 239 -0.66 -20.22 -1.47
N LEU A 240 -1.56 -19.81 -0.58
CA LEU A 240 -2.10 -18.47 -0.53
C LEU A 240 -1.19 -17.61 0.37
N LEU A 241 -0.53 -16.64 -0.23
CA LEU A 241 0.23 -15.62 0.45
C LEU A 241 -0.63 -14.37 0.58
N LYS A 242 -0.70 -13.78 1.77
CA LYS A 242 -1.46 -12.58 2.06
C LYS A 242 -0.56 -11.57 2.76
N VAL A 243 -0.55 -10.36 2.26
CA VAL A 243 0.04 -9.18 2.92
C VAL A 243 -1.07 -8.24 3.32
N GLU A 244 -1.06 -7.80 4.57
CA GLU A 244 -2.05 -6.88 5.12
C GLU A 244 -1.35 -5.67 5.74
N GLY A 245 -1.67 -4.49 5.23
CA GLY A 245 -1.15 -3.21 5.69
C GLY A 245 -2.23 -2.32 6.27
N VAL A 246 -1.82 -1.38 7.13
CA VAL A 246 -2.69 -0.32 7.66
C VAL A 246 -2.86 0.76 6.58
N ARG A 247 -4.03 1.39 6.53
CA ARG A 247 -4.35 2.44 5.54
C ARG A 247 -3.82 3.83 5.95
N ASP A 248 -2.55 3.90 6.31
CA ASP A 248 -1.92 5.14 6.82
C ASP A 248 -1.95 6.28 5.80
N LEU A 249 -1.75 5.98 4.52
CA LEU A 249 -1.79 6.98 3.46
C LEU A 249 -3.20 7.53 3.26
N TYR A 250 -4.21 6.67 3.25
CA TYR A 250 -5.61 7.10 3.14
C TYR A 250 -6.04 7.89 4.35
N MET A 251 -5.68 7.47 5.57
CA MET A 251 -5.96 8.19 6.80
C MET A 251 -5.28 9.56 6.82
N SER A 252 -4.01 9.65 6.39
CA SER A 252 -3.30 10.92 6.22
C SER A 252 -3.99 11.82 5.19
N GLY A 253 -4.55 11.23 4.13
CA GLY A 253 -5.39 11.93 3.15
C GLY A 253 -6.66 12.52 3.79
N LEU A 254 -7.35 11.78 4.66
CA LEU A 254 -8.52 12.27 5.39
C LEU A 254 -8.18 13.45 6.31
N TYR A 255 -7.08 13.38 7.06
CA TYR A 255 -6.61 14.51 7.88
C TYR A 255 -6.26 15.73 7.03
N THR A 256 -5.60 15.52 5.91
CA THR A 256 -5.26 16.61 4.95
C THR A 256 -6.52 17.26 4.40
N ARG A 257 -7.54 16.47 4.05
CA ARG A 257 -8.85 16.96 3.60
C ARG A 257 -9.50 17.86 4.66
N ASP A 258 -9.55 17.39 5.90
CA ASP A 258 -10.17 18.16 6.99
C ASP A 258 -9.42 19.44 7.28
N TYR A 259 -8.08 19.42 7.27
CA TYR A 259 -7.26 20.62 7.41
C TYR A 259 -7.51 21.62 6.27
N LEU A 260 -7.56 21.15 5.04
CA LEU A 260 -7.84 22.02 3.88
C LEU A 260 -9.26 22.59 3.94
N PHE A 261 -10.24 21.81 4.38
CA PHE A 261 -11.60 22.31 4.59
C PHE A 261 -11.63 23.48 5.55
N PHE A 262 -11.03 23.37 6.73
CA PHE A 262 -11.00 24.43 7.72
C PHE A 262 -10.18 25.64 7.28
N SER A 263 -9.05 25.43 6.59
CA SER A 263 -8.22 26.51 6.06
C SER A 263 -8.94 27.29 4.96
N LEU A 264 -9.63 26.60 4.06
CA LEU A 264 -10.42 27.20 3.00
C LEU A 264 -11.63 27.97 3.57
N LEU A 265 -12.30 27.41 4.57
CA LEU A 265 -13.40 28.09 5.26
C LEU A 265 -12.94 29.39 5.91
N LEU A 266 -11.81 29.37 6.61
CA LEU A 266 -11.21 30.56 7.21
C LEU A 266 -10.87 31.62 6.16
N LEU A 267 -10.25 31.19 5.06
CA LEU A 267 -9.88 32.04 3.94
C LEU A 267 -11.14 32.73 3.33
N VAL A 268 -12.20 31.95 3.09
CA VAL A 268 -13.49 32.48 2.59
C VAL A 268 -14.08 33.55 3.54
N ILE A 269 -14.07 33.26 4.85
CA ILE A 269 -14.56 34.23 5.85
C ILE A 269 -13.74 35.50 5.82
N CYS A 270 -12.41 35.44 5.75
CA CYS A 270 -11.52 36.59 5.66
C CYS A 270 -11.80 37.42 4.38
N PHE A 271 -11.84 36.76 3.22
CA PHE A 271 -12.14 37.44 1.95
C PHE A 271 -13.52 38.10 1.93
N MET A 272 -14.52 37.41 2.47
CA MET A 272 -15.88 37.96 2.59
C MET A 272 -15.88 39.20 3.49
N GLY A 273 -15.17 39.19 4.62
CA GLY A 273 -15.02 40.35 5.51
C GLY A 273 -14.37 41.55 4.80
N VAL A 274 -13.28 41.29 4.08
CA VAL A 274 -12.60 42.32 3.29
C VAL A 274 -13.51 42.86 2.18
N ALA A 275 -14.19 41.98 1.43
CA ALA A 275 -15.09 42.40 0.35
C ALA A 275 -16.25 43.26 0.87
N ILE A 276 -16.90 42.88 1.96
CA ILE A 276 -17.99 43.63 2.59
C ILE A 276 -17.48 45.01 3.04
N THR A 277 -16.31 45.06 3.66
CA THR A 277 -15.70 46.29 4.13
C THR A 277 -15.39 47.24 2.97
N LEU A 278 -14.76 46.73 1.91
CA LEU A 278 -14.45 47.53 0.71
C LEU A 278 -15.70 48.07 0.02
N ILE A 279 -16.72 47.21 -0.16
CA ILE A 279 -17.99 47.64 -0.76
C ILE A 279 -18.68 48.72 0.09
N ASN A 280 -18.64 48.56 1.41
CA ASN A 280 -19.20 49.56 2.31
C ASN A 280 -18.47 50.91 2.19
N LEU A 281 -17.13 50.91 2.18
CA LEU A 281 -16.31 52.10 2.10
C LEU A 281 -16.38 52.80 0.71
N ILE A 282 -16.36 52.01 -0.36
CA ILE A 282 -16.23 52.55 -1.73
C ILE A 282 -17.60 52.90 -2.32
N VAL A 283 -18.65 52.14 -2.00
CA VAL A 283 -19.95 52.24 -2.68
C VAL A 283 -21.06 52.71 -1.73
N ILE A 284 -21.28 51.97 -0.62
CA ILE A 284 -22.48 52.16 0.19
C ILE A 284 -22.44 53.46 1.00
N ALA A 285 -21.32 53.73 1.68
CA ALA A 285 -21.20 54.95 2.49
C ALA A 285 -21.30 56.23 1.63
N PRO A 286 -20.61 56.35 0.48
CA PRO A 286 -20.75 57.51 -0.38
C PRO A 286 -22.16 57.70 -0.97
N LEU A 287 -22.82 56.62 -1.38
CA LEU A 287 -24.21 56.70 -1.85
C LEU A 287 -25.18 57.10 -0.73
N GLY A 288 -24.91 56.67 0.51
CA GLY A 288 -25.65 57.09 1.68
C GLY A 288 -25.51 58.58 1.99
N GLU A 289 -24.28 59.13 1.89
CA GLU A 289 -24.00 60.54 2.03
C GLU A 289 -24.73 61.39 0.96
N LEU A 290 -24.61 60.96 -0.30
CA LEU A 290 -25.27 61.56 -1.44
C LEU A 290 -26.81 61.62 -1.24
N ASN A 291 -27.41 60.54 -0.84
CA ASN A 291 -28.85 60.45 -0.55
C ASN A 291 -29.26 61.40 0.59
N THR A 292 -28.43 61.44 1.66
CA THR A 292 -28.69 62.36 2.80
C THR A 292 -28.58 63.83 2.39
N GLU A 293 -27.64 64.24 1.56
CA GLU A 293 -27.50 65.57 1.03
C GLU A 293 -28.67 65.96 0.12
N LEU A 294 -29.09 65.02 -0.75
CA LEU A 294 -30.29 65.23 -1.59
C LEU A 294 -31.55 65.42 -0.75
N GLU A 295 -31.74 64.67 0.31
CA GLU A 295 -32.89 64.76 1.19
C GLU A 295 -32.91 66.13 1.94
N LYS A 296 -31.72 66.62 2.31
CA LYS A 296 -31.60 67.99 2.91
C LYS A 296 -32.01 69.08 1.94
N VAL A 297 -31.51 69.00 0.68
CA VAL A 297 -31.89 70.02 -0.37
C VAL A 297 -33.40 69.89 -0.62
N GLY A 298 -33.99 68.74 -0.74
CA GLY A 298 -35.41 68.57 -0.98
C GLY A 298 -36.31 69.03 0.18
N LYS A 299 -35.88 68.88 1.43
CA LYS A 299 -36.65 69.35 2.61
C LYS A 299 -36.52 70.81 2.91
N SER A 300 -35.35 71.45 2.58
CA SER A 300 -35.11 72.90 2.81
C SER A 300 -35.81 73.77 1.83
N GLY A 301 -36.21 73.30 0.65
CA GLY A 301 -36.73 74.03 -0.45
C GLY A 301 -35.75 75.05 -1.05
N LEU A 302 -34.52 75.13 -0.55
CA LEU A 302 -33.43 75.98 -1.03
C LEU A 302 -32.69 75.32 -2.17
N LEU A 303 -33.06 75.61 -3.41
CA LEU A 303 -32.44 75.11 -4.64
C LEU A 303 -30.97 75.48 -4.78
N SER A 304 -30.47 76.47 -3.99
CA SER A 304 -29.07 76.93 -3.95
C SER A 304 -28.10 75.92 -3.23
N GLY A 305 -28.60 74.90 -2.55
CA GLY A 305 -27.78 73.79 -1.98
C GLY A 305 -27.11 73.00 -3.08
N ARG A 306 -25.78 72.70 -2.97
CA ARG A 306 -25.03 71.88 -3.92
C ARG A 306 -24.44 70.70 -3.23
N ILE A 307 -24.45 69.52 -3.92
CA ILE A 307 -23.86 68.31 -3.49
C ILE A 307 -22.34 68.36 -3.64
N LYS A 308 -21.58 67.89 -2.65
CA LYS A 308 -20.12 67.89 -2.73
C LYS A 308 -19.64 66.95 -3.85
N THR A 309 -18.84 67.52 -4.79
CA THR A 309 -18.33 66.82 -6.00
C THR A 309 -16.85 66.47 -5.90
N GLY A 310 -16.34 66.13 -4.71
CA GLY A 310 -14.90 65.92 -4.47
C GLY A 310 -14.36 64.52 -4.88
N ARG A 311 -15.11 63.76 -5.69
CA ARG A 311 -14.69 62.39 -6.18
C ARG A 311 -14.56 62.43 -7.69
N ASP A 312 -13.54 61.63 -8.18
CA ASP A 312 -13.29 61.44 -9.62
C ASP A 312 -13.69 60.01 -10.05
N ASP A 313 -14.90 59.57 -9.62
CA ASP A 313 -15.50 58.29 -9.98
C ASP A 313 -16.94 58.45 -10.47
N GLU A 314 -17.65 57.36 -10.76
CA GLU A 314 -19.03 57.37 -11.27
C GLU A 314 -19.99 58.03 -10.26
N ILE A 315 -19.68 57.97 -8.95
CA ILE A 315 -20.46 58.65 -7.90
C ILE A 315 -20.24 60.13 -7.94
N GLY A 316 -19.02 60.58 -8.24
CA GLY A 316 -18.69 61.97 -8.51
C GLY A 316 -19.38 62.54 -9.77
N ASP A 317 -19.44 61.75 -10.85
CA ASP A 317 -20.18 62.06 -12.07
C ASP A 317 -21.68 62.21 -11.81
N LEU A 318 -22.25 61.31 -11.03
CA LEU A 318 -23.66 61.37 -10.60
C LEU A 318 -23.90 62.67 -9.79
N SER A 319 -23.01 63.02 -8.87
CA SER A 319 -23.09 64.21 -8.07
C SER A 319 -23.04 65.47 -8.96
N ARG A 320 -22.17 65.54 -9.99
CA ARG A 320 -22.10 66.61 -10.98
C ARG A 320 -23.39 66.73 -11.81
N SER A 321 -23.93 65.60 -12.26
CA SER A 321 -25.18 65.56 -13.04
C SER A 321 -26.38 66.07 -12.23
N ILE A 322 -26.45 65.68 -10.94
CA ILE A 322 -27.49 66.16 -10.04
C ILE A 322 -27.36 67.73 -9.81
N ASN A 323 -26.14 68.19 -9.60
CA ASN A 323 -25.93 69.69 -9.46
C ASN A 323 -26.34 70.42 -10.71
N LEU A 324 -26.05 69.89 -11.92
CA LEU A 324 -26.52 70.54 -13.19
C LEU A 324 -28.06 70.51 -13.26
N MET A 325 -28.71 69.50 -12.82
CA MET A 325 -30.19 69.48 -12.77
C MET A 325 -30.74 70.47 -11.77
N LEU A 326 -30.12 70.64 -10.60
CA LEU A 326 -30.50 71.64 -9.62
C LEU A 326 -30.33 73.09 -10.17
N ASP A 327 -29.22 73.40 -10.96
CA ASP A 327 -28.99 74.65 -11.65
C ASP A 327 -30.10 74.97 -12.67
N GLN A 328 -30.55 73.99 -13.43
CA GLN A 328 -31.63 74.12 -14.41
C GLN A 328 -32.97 74.40 -13.74
N ILE A 329 -33.27 73.78 -12.61
CA ILE A 329 -34.50 74.02 -11.86
C ILE A 329 -34.46 75.46 -11.23
N GLU A 330 -33.32 75.84 -10.65
CA GLU A 330 -33.13 77.15 -10.06
C GLU A 330 -33.32 78.31 -11.09
N GLN A 331 -32.91 78.10 -12.37
CA GLN A 331 -33.09 79.00 -13.45
C GLN A 331 -34.52 79.10 -14.04
N ALA A 332 -35.32 78.04 -13.79
CA ALA A 332 -36.69 77.90 -14.28
C ALA A 332 -37.78 78.44 -13.32
N VAL A 333 -37.42 78.72 -12.08
CA VAL A 333 -38.29 79.24 -11.02
C VAL A 333 -38.05 80.75 -10.83
#